data_b13d1bc421264ab782604ae42c17b4aa
#
_entry.id   b13d1bc421264ab782604ae42c17b4aa
#
_cell.length_a   1.000
_cell.length_b   1.000
_cell.length_c   1.000
_cell.angle_alpha   90.00
_cell.angle_beta   90.00
_cell.angle_gamma   90.00
#
_symmetry.space_group_name_H-M   'P 1'
#
loop_
_entity.id
_entity.type
_entity.pdbx_description
1 polymer ?
#
loop_
_entity_poly.entity_id
_entity_poly.type
_entity_poly.pdbx_seq_one_letter_code
_entity_poly.pdbx_strand_id
1 'polypeptide(L)'
;MAAILQIHAREILDSRGNPTVEADVLLESGAFGRAAVPSGASTGEHEANEMRDGDAARYLGKGVRKAVRNVEEKIAPALRGMDATDQMAVDRAMLELDGTPTKAKLGANAILAVSMATARAAAEDVGLPLWRYLGGPLARTMPVPMMNILNGGAHATNTVDFQEYMVIPVGASSFAEGLRMGAEVFHALKKVLVGRKLSTGVGDEGGFAPDLKSDEEAINVVLEAIVKAGYKPGKDLCLALDCASSELYDRKAKQYVFKKSGAKARDAQGMVKLFEGWLKQYPIVSIEDGMSEADWDGWKLLTDAVGERCQLVGDDLFVTNTEFLAKGIETGTANAILVKVNQIGSITETLEAIEMARAAGYLSVISHRSGETEDTFIADLAVGTGAGQIKTGSASRTDRVAKYNQLLRIEEELGDKAEYPGGAMFGL
;
A
#
# COMPACT_ATOMS: atom_id res chain seq x y z
N MET A 1 30.21 15.51 2.75
CA MET A 1 28.93 15.98 3.34
C MET A 1 27.99 16.29 2.17
N ALA A 2 26.92 15.55 2.07
CA ALA A 2 25.89 15.70 1.02
C ALA A 2 24.93 16.85 1.41
N ALA A 3 25.46 18.10 1.47
CA ALA A 3 24.70 19.23 1.97
C ALA A 3 23.54 19.61 1.04
N ILE A 4 22.35 19.79 1.61
CA ILE A 4 21.16 20.25 0.90
C ILE A 4 21.36 21.71 0.48
N LEU A 5 21.42 21.94 -0.84
CA LEU A 5 21.58 23.27 -1.43
C LEU A 5 20.22 23.95 -1.63
N GLN A 6 19.26 23.23 -2.22
CA GLN A 6 17.97 23.78 -2.60
C GLN A 6 16.88 22.70 -2.51
N ILE A 7 15.70 23.13 -2.05
CA ILE A 7 14.46 22.34 -2.11
C ILE A 7 13.43 23.18 -2.85
N HIS A 8 12.73 22.55 -3.80
CA HIS A 8 11.63 23.14 -4.55
C HIS A 8 10.44 22.20 -4.56
N ALA A 9 9.23 22.73 -4.44
CA ALA A 9 8.01 21.94 -4.50
C ALA A 9 7.01 22.49 -5.52
N ARG A 10 6.17 21.61 -6.01
CA ARG A 10 5.10 21.95 -6.94
C ARG A 10 3.86 21.11 -6.71
N GLU A 11 2.76 21.58 -7.26
CA GLU A 11 1.52 20.85 -7.37
C GLU A 11 1.52 20.10 -8.71
N ILE A 12 1.28 18.78 -8.67
CA ILE A 12 1.07 17.91 -9.84
C ILE A 12 -0.29 17.22 -9.70
N LEU A 13 -0.70 16.42 -10.68
CA LEU A 13 -1.93 15.63 -10.62
C LEU A 13 -1.65 14.17 -10.28
N ASP A 14 -2.49 13.61 -9.41
CA ASP A 14 -2.53 12.16 -9.16
C ASP A 14 -3.33 11.41 -10.24
N SER A 15 -3.38 10.09 -10.17
CA SER A 15 -4.08 9.19 -11.11
C SER A 15 -5.59 9.39 -11.16
N ARG A 16 -6.17 10.13 -10.20
CA ARG A 16 -7.58 10.51 -10.16
C ARG A 16 -7.82 11.94 -10.66
N GLY A 17 -6.77 12.64 -11.10
CA GLY A 17 -6.83 14.05 -11.50
C GLY A 17 -6.95 15.03 -10.35
N ASN A 18 -6.66 14.60 -9.11
CA ASN A 18 -6.57 15.51 -7.97
C ASN A 18 -5.13 16.01 -7.79
N PRO A 19 -4.95 17.26 -7.30
CA PRO A 19 -3.63 17.77 -6.97
C PRO A 19 -2.93 16.96 -5.88
N THR A 20 -1.60 16.78 -6.03
CA THR A 20 -0.71 16.26 -5.00
C THR A 20 0.62 17.02 -5.02
N VAL A 21 1.47 16.78 -4.02
CA VAL A 21 2.77 17.47 -3.85
C VAL A 21 3.88 16.65 -4.50
N GLU A 22 4.72 17.33 -5.28
CA GLU A 22 6.01 16.82 -5.73
C GLU A 22 7.11 17.76 -5.22
N ALA A 23 8.21 17.19 -4.71
CA ALA A 23 9.38 17.96 -4.26
C ALA A 23 10.64 17.52 -4.99
N ASP A 24 11.54 18.50 -5.21
CA ASP A 24 12.90 18.34 -5.70
C ASP A 24 13.87 18.71 -4.59
N VAL A 25 14.91 17.92 -4.40
CA VAL A 25 16.05 18.21 -3.51
C VAL A 25 17.31 18.18 -4.34
N LEU A 26 18.08 19.29 -4.31
CA LEU A 26 19.38 19.43 -4.96
C LEU A 26 20.46 19.55 -3.88
N LEU A 27 21.53 18.78 -4.00
CA LEU A 27 22.67 18.81 -3.11
C LEU A 27 23.79 19.69 -3.69
N GLU A 28 24.74 20.14 -2.84
CA GLU A 28 25.91 20.91 -3.28
C GLU A 28 26.80 20.15 -4.26
N SER A 29 26.80 18.83 -4.21
CA SER A 29 27.51 17.96 -5.19
C SER A 29 26.90 17.96 -6.58
N GLY A 30 25.67 18.45 -6.73
CA GLY A 30 24.86 18.35 -7.95
C GLY A 30 23.92 17.16 -7.98
N ALA A 31 24.00 16.24 -7.00
CA ALA A 31 23.07 15.13 -6.88
C ALA A 31 21.63 15.64 -6.65
N PHE A 32 20.66 14.94 -7.25
CA PHE A 32 19.28 15.40 -7.35
C PHE A 32 18.30 14.28 -6.98
N GLY A 33 17.28 14.62 -6.21
CA GLY A 33 16.18 13.72 -5.90
C GLY A 33 14.83 14.37 -6.14
N ARG A 34 13.91 13.66 -6.77
CA ARG A 34 12.51 14.06 -6.98
C ARG A 34 11.58 13.00 -6.43
N ALA A 35 10.52 13.42 -5.75
CA ALA A 35 9.49 12.50 -5.26
C ALA A 35 8.10 13.13 -5.28
N ALA A 36 7.11 12.32 -5.63
CA ALA A 36 5.70 12.69 -5.63
C ALA A 36 4.92 11.86 -4.60
N VAL A 37 4.06 12.51 -3.84
CA VAL A 37 3.32 11.89 -2.73
C VAL A 37 2.00 11.29 -3.21
N PRO A 38 1.68 10.03 -2.82
CA PRO A 38 0.36 9.45 -3.08
C PRO A 38 -0.71 10.03 -2.14
N SER A 39 -2.00 9.81 -2.50
CA SER A 39 -3.15 10.30 -1.73
C SER A 39 -4.24 9.24 -1.61
N GLY A 40 -4.80 9.04 -0.42
CA GLY A 40 -5.89 8.09 -0.18
C GLY A 40 -7.26 8.58 -0.67
N ALA A 41 -8.17 7.63 -0.98
CA ALA A 41 -9.60 7.89 -1.12
C ALA A 41 -10.33 7.58 0.19
N SER A 42 -10.11 6.38 0.72
CA SER A 42 -10.46 5.97 2.07
C SER A 42 -9.25 6.24 2.97
N THR A 43 -9.46 6.79 4.15
CA THR A 43 -8.40 7.14 5.11
C THR A 43 -8.78 6.67 6.49
N GLY A 44 -7.87 5.96 7.17
CA GLY A 44 -8.02 5.62 8.58
C GLY A 44 -8.15 6.87 9.46
N GLU A 45 -8.90 6.78 10.53
CA GLU A 45 -9.18 7.92 11.44
C GLU A 45 -7.90 8.54 12.03
N HIS A 46 -6.84 7.74 12.11
CA HIS A 46 -5.57 8.12 12.78
C HIS A 46 -4.42 8.39 11.81
N GLU A 47 -4.67 8.48 10.51
CA GLU A 47 -3.63 8.86 9.54
C GLU A 47 -3.10 10.28 9.79
N ALA A 48 -1.83 10.48 9.42
CA ALA A 48 -1.23 11.82 9.41
C ALA A 48 -1.97 12.75 8.44
N ASN A 49 -2.04 14.03 8.77
CA ASN A 49 -2.88 15.00 8.08
C ASN A 49 -2.35 15.36 6.69
N GLU A 50 -3.07 14.97 5.65
CA GLU A 50 -2.85 15.47 4.30
C GLU A 50 -3.38 16.90 4.18
N MET A 51 -2.49 17.87 4.00
CA MET A 51 -2.86 19.28 3.92
C MET A 51 -3.50 19.62 2.58
N ARG A 52 -4.73 20.10 2.61
CA ARG A 52 -5.52 20.59 1.48
C ARG A 52 -5.84 22.07 1.63
N ASP A 53 -6.00 22.78 0.50
CA ASP A 53 -6.27 24.23 0.51
C ASP A 53 -7.66 24.56 1.04
N GLY A 54 -8.66 23.71 0.79
CA GLY A 54 -10.05 23.92 1.16
C GLY A 54 -10.76 25.02 0.34
N ASP A 55 -10.13 25.56 -0.70
CA ASP A 55 -10.71 26.56 -1.60
C ASP A 55 -11.59 25.86 -2.65
N ALA A 56 -12.90 25.91 -2.46
CA ALA A 56 -13.87 25.28 -3.34
C ALA A 56 -13.81 25.78 -4.80
N ALA A 57 -13.31 26.99 -5.04
CA ALA A 57 -13.18 27.57 -6.37
C ALA A 57 -12.00 26.98 -7.18
N ARG A 58 -11.11 26.24 -6.48
CA ARG A 58 -9.93 25.65 -7.09
C ARG A 58 -9.82 24.17 -6.74
N TYR A 59 -9.83 23.29 -7.78
CA TYR A 59 -9.83 21.83 -7.62
C TYR A 59 -10.85 21.32 -6.60
N LEU A 60 -12.01 21.97 -6.51
CA LEU A 60 -13.09 21.58 -5.57
C LEU A 60 -12.62 21.47 -4.11
N GLY A 61 -11.68 22.33 -3.69
CA GLY A 61 -11.10 22.34 -2.35
C GLY A 61 -9.86 21.44 -2.17
N LYS A 62 -9.53 20.62 -3.17
CA LYS A 62 -8.44 19.61 -3.07
C LYS A 62 -7.06 20.14 -3.44
N GLY A 63 -6.88 21.44 -3.74
CA GLY A 63 -5.57 22.05 -4.01
C GLY A 63 -4.56 21.79 -2.89
N VAL A 64 -3.25 21.85 -3.19
CA VAL A 64 -2.16 21.61 -2.22
C VAL A 64 -1.15 22.75 -2.16
N ARG A 65 -1.54 23.95 -2.59
CA ARG A 65 -0.65 25.12 -2.55
C ARG A 65 -0.19 25.51 -1.14
N LYS A 66 -0.99 25.23 -0.11
CA LYS A 66 -0.56 25.44 1.28
C LYS A 66 0.59 24.53 1.65
N ALA A 67 0.52 23.24 1.28
CA ALA A 67 1.59 22.28 1.48
C ALA A 67 2.85 22.68 0.70
N VAL A 68 2.71 23.07 -0.57
CA VAL A 68 3.83 23.57 -1.41
C VAL A 68 4.50 24.78 -0.74
N ARG A 69 3.72 25.77 -0.30
CA ARG A 69 4.28 26.94 0.42
C ARG A 69 4.99 26.56 1.71
N ASN A 70 4.47 25.60 2.47
CA ASN A 70 5.13 25.11 3.67
C ASN A 70 6.48 24.48 3.35
N VAL A 71 6.61 23.76 2.22
CA VAL A 71 7.91 23.27 1.75
C VAL A 71 8.85 24.43 1.45
N GLU A 72 8.43 25.41 0.63
CA GLU A 72 9.31 26.46 0.14
C GLU A 72 9.68 27.49 1.22
N GLU A 73 8.71 27.90 2.05
CA GLU A 73 8.89 29.00 3.00
C GLU A 73 9.34 28.56 4.40
N LYS A 74 9.14 27.28 4.77
CA LYS A 74 9.45 26.77 6.12
C LYS A 74 10.44 25.61 6.11
N ILE A 75 10.15 24.54 5.34
CA ILE A 75 10.97 23.33 5.33
C ILE A 75 12.31 23.60 4.65
N ALA A 76 12.30 24.15 3.44
CA ALA A 76 13.52 24.39 2.67
C ALA A 76 14.55 25.28 3.41
N PRO A 77 14.17 26.42 4.04
CA PRO A 77 15.11 27.20 4.84
C PRO A 77 15.66 26.45 6.06
N ALA A 78 14.84 25.61 6.71
CA ALA A 78 15.24 24.85 7.89
C ALA A 78 16.24 23.72 7.59
N LEU A 79 16.14 23.10 6.40
CA LEU A 79 16.98 21.98 6.01
C LEU A 79 18.23 22.39 5.22
N ARG A 80 18.35 23.64 4.80
CA ARG A 80 19.48 24.09 4.00
C ARG A 80 20.80 23.89 4.73
N GLY A 81 21.77 23.24 4.07
CA GLY A 81 23.08 22.91 4.62
C GLY A 81 23.12 21.64 5.48
N MET A 82 21.97 21.00 5.76
CA MET A 82 21.95 19.70 6.42
C MET A 82 22.51 18.61 5.52
N ASP A 83 23.07 17.58 6.10
CA ASP A 83 23.58 16.40 5.39
C ASP A 83 22.41 15.48 4.99
N ALA A 84 22.17 15.36 3.70
CA ALA A 84 21.08 14.53 3.16
C ALA A 84 21.26 13.03 3.45
N THR A 85 22.50 12.56 3.76
CA THR A 85 22.75 11.17 4.12
C THR A 85 22.31 10.84 5.55
N ASP A 86 22.10 11.86 6.39
CA ASP A 86 21.50 11.70 7.72
C ASP A 86 19.97 11.89 7.63
N GLN A 87 19.30 10.91 7.00
CA GLN A 87 17.84 10.91 6.81
C GLN A 87 17.08 11.15 8.13
N MET A 88 17.54 10.54 9.21
CA MET A 88 16.90 10.67 10.53
C MET A 88 16.96 12.11 11.05
N ALA A 89 18.09 12.80 10.88
CA ALA A 89 18.22 14.20 11.29
C ALA A 89 17.34 15.11 10.43
N VAL A 90 17.28 14.88 9.12
CA VAL A 90 16.44 15.64 8.17
C VAL A 90 14.96 15.47 8.52
N ASP A 91 14.48 14.24 8.69
CA ASP A 91 13.09 13.97 9.03
C ASP A 91 12.73 14.54 10.41
N ARG A 92 13.59 14.37 11.41
CA ARG A 92 13.40 14.92 12.75
C ARG A 92 13.28 16.45 12.71
N ALA A 93 14.13 17.15 11.95
CA ALA A 93 14.03 18.59 11.82
C ALA A 93 12.66 19.05 11.26
N MET A 94 12.10 18.31 10.31
CA MET A 94 10.75 18.60 9.78
C MET A 94 9.66 18.30 10.79
N LEU A 95 9.78 17.20 11.55
CA LEU A 95 8.81 16.82 12.59
C LEU A 95 8.80 17.83 13.75
N GLU A 96 9.97 18.29 14.20
CA GLU A 96 10.10 19.33 15.21
C GLU A 96 9.56 20.67 14.74
N LEU A 97 9.77 21.03 13.46
CA LEU A 97 9.22 22.24 12.85
C LEU A 97 7.68 22.20 12.78
N ASP A 98 7.08 21.04 12.51
CA ASP A 98 5.64 20.85 12.60
C ASP A 98 5.15 20.89 14.04
N GLY A 99 5.75 20.11 14.93
CA GLY A 99 5.47 20.08 16.37
C GLY A 99 4.08 19.55 16.73
N THR A 100 3.37 18.87 15.80
CA THR A 100 2.07 18.23 16.06
C THR A 100 2.13 16.71 15.79
N PRO A 101 1.41 15.89 16.59
CA PRO A 101 1.45 14.43 16.39
C PRO A 101 1.01 13.97 15.00
N THR A 102 0.04 14.68 14.41
CA THR A 102 -0.56 14.32 13.11
C THR A 102 -0.02 15.13 11.93
N LYS A 103 1.08 15.89 12.13
CA LYS A 103 1.67 16.77 11.08
C LYS A 103 0.68 17.81 10.51
N ALA A 104 -0.23 18.29 11.37
CA ALA A 104 -1.34 19.17 10.97
C ALA A 104 -0.90 20.59 10.56
N LYS A 105 0.32 21.03 10.97
CA LYS A 105 0.79 22.40 10.77
C LYS A 105 1.52 22.60 9.44
N LEU A 106 2.31 21.61 9.00
CA LEU A 106 3.01 21.63 7.72
C LEU A 106 2.29 20.78 6.66
N GLY A 107 1.66 19.70 7.08
CA GLY A 107 1.06 18.67 6.25
C GLY A 107 2.00 17.47 6.05
N ALA A 108 1.48 16.25 6.28
CA ALA A 108 2.23 15.03 6.06
C ALA A 108 2.70 14.90 4.58
N ASN A 109 1.90 15.37 3.64
CA ASN A 109 2.25 15.41 2.23
C ASN A 109 3.44 16.34 1.92
N ALA A 110 3.56 17.48 2.61
CA ALA A 110 4.71 18.36 2.47
C ALA A 110 5.99 17.72 3.03
N ILE A 111 5.90 17.14 4.23
CA ILE A 111 7.03 16.47 4.91
C ILE A 111 7.49 15.26 4.10
N LEU A 112 6.55 14.39 3.69
CA LEU A 112 6.88 13.17 2.96
C LEU A 112 7.52 13.45 1.59
N ALA A 113 7.03 14.44 0.85
CA ALA A 113 7.61 14.80 -0.45
C ALA A 113 9.11 15.12 -0.31
N VAL A 114 9.46 15.91 0.69
CA VAL A 114 10.87 16.28 0.96
C VAL A 114 11.66 15.09 1.51
N SER A 115 11.10 14.30 2.42
CA SER A 115 11.73 13.12 2.99
C SER A 115 12.13 12.11 1.90
N MET A 116 11.20 11.76 1.00
CA MET A 116 11.46 10.85 -0.12
C MET A 116 12.46 11.42 -1.13
N ALA A 117 12.34 12.71 -1.46
CA ALA A 117 13.24 13.37 -2.41
C ALA A 117 14.68 13.45 -1.83
N THR A 118 14.81 13.67 -0.52
CA THR A 118 16.11 13.66 0.18
C THR A 118 16.78 12.29 0.11
N ALA A 119 16.03 11.21 0.38
CA ALA A 119 16.56 9.86 0.26
C ALA A 119 17.09 9.55 -1.16
N ARG A 120 16.39 9.99 -2.20
CA ARG A 120 16.84 9.85 -3.60
C ARG A 120 18.09 10.66 -3.89
N ALA A 121 18.14 11.92 -3.46
CA ALA A 121 19.31 12.77 -3.65
C ALA A 121 20.55 12.20 -2.94
N ALA A 122 20.37 11.69 -1.72
CA ALA A 122 21.43 11.03 -0.98
C ALA A 122 21.93 9.76 -1.65
N ALA A 123 21.01 8.92 -2.17
CA ALA A 123 21.36 7.73 -2.93
C ALA A 123 22.16 8.05 -4.18
N GLU A 124 21.77 9.08 -4.93
CA GLU A 124 22.51 9.56 -6.10
C GLU A 124 23.89 10.10 -5.73
N ASP A 125 23.99 10.88 -4.65
CA ASP A 125 25.27 11.43 -4.16
C ASP A 125 26.31 10.35 -3.86
N VAL A 126 25.88 9.22 -3.29
CA VAL A 126 26.77 8.08 -3.01
C VAL A 126 26.88 7.08 -4.17
N GLY A 127 26.23 7.35 -5.31
CA GLY A 127 26.29 6.51 -6.50
C GLY A 127 25.61 5.14 -6.36
N LEU A 128 24.59 5.04 -5.52
CA LEU A 128 23.83 3.80 -5.32
C LEU A 128 22.40 3.94 -5.84
N PRO A 129 21.79 2.87 -6.40
CA PRO A 129 20.36 2.86 -6.65
C PRO A 129 19.61 2.93 -5.30
N LEU A 130 18.42 3.53 -5.30
CA LEU A 130 17.67 3.83 -4.07
C LEU A 130 17.41 2.58 -3.21
N TRP A 131 17.00 1.45 -3.82
CA TRP A 131 16.76 0.21 -3.09
C TRP A 131 18.00 -0.27 -2.33
N ARG A 132 19.19 -0.10 -2.92
CA ARG A 132 20.45 -0.50 -2.28
C ARG A 132 20.91 0.50 -1.23
N TYR A 133 20.66 1.79 -1.44
CA TYR A 133 20.90 2.82 -0.43
C TYR A 133 20.07 2.58 0.84
N LEU A 134 18.77 2.26 0.68
CA LEU A 134 17.87 1.99 1.80
C LEU A 134 18.17 0.67 2.53
N GLY A 135 18.57 -0.39 1.80
CA GLY A 135 18.67 -1.74 2.38
C GLY A 135 20.10 -2.27 2.52
N GLY A 136 21.09 -1.54 2.02
CA GLY A 136 22.49 -1.95 2.09
C GLY A 136 22.83 -3.18 1.26
N PRO A 137 23.93 -3.88 1.59
CA PRO A 137 24.47 -4.94 0.75
C PRO A 137 23.62 -6.22 0.69
N LEU A 138 22.67 -6.41 1.62
CA LEU A 138 21.80 -7.58 1.69
C LEU A 138 20.43 -7.37 1.05
N ALA A 139 20.14 -6.18 0.51
CA ALA A 139 18.89 -5.91 -0.22
C ALA A 139 18.88 -6.74 -1.52
N ARG A 140 18.10 -7.81 -1.55
CA ARG A 140 18.00 -8.76 -2.68
C ARG A 140 16.66 -9.50 -2.74
N THR A 141 15.82 -9.34 -1.71
CA THR A 141 14.51 -9.98 -1.67
C THR A 141 13.54 -9.22 -2.55
N MET A 142 13.10 -9.86 -3.63
CA MET A 142 12.05 -9.35 -4.50
C MET A 142 10.69 -9.54 -3.83
N PRO A 143 9.83 -8.53 -3.82
CA PRO A 143 8.53 -8.67 -3.17
C PRO A 143 7.58 -9.55 -4.01
N VAL A 144 6.80 -10.40 -3.32
CA VAL A 144 5.67 -11.10 -3.94
C VAL A 144 4.55 -10.07 -4.20
N PRO A 145 4.09 -9.91 -5.45
CA PRO A 145 3.05 -8.94 -5.76
C PRO A 145 1.66 -9.46 -5.37
N MET A 146 0.91 -8.63 -4.64
CA MET A 146 -0.51 -8.81 -4.35
C MET A 146 -1.29 -7.96 -5.35
N MET A 147 -1.72 -8.56 -6.47
CA MET A 147 -2.28 -7.81 -7.61
C MET A 147 -3.79 -7.74 -7.52
N ASN A 148 -4.33 -6.54 -7.30
CA ASN A 148 -5.77 -6.28 -7.25
C ASN A 148 -6.39 -6.35 -8.65
N ILE A 149 -7.06 -7.43 -9.01
CA ILE A 149 -7.64 -7.64 -10.34
C ILE A 149 -9.16 -7.44 -10.41
N LEU A 150 -9.85 -7.38 -9.24
CA LEU A 150 -11.27 -7.10 -9.16
C LEU A 150 -11.56 -6.19 -7.96
N ASN A 151 -12.26 -5.09 -8.22
CA ASN A 151 -12.62 -4.06 -7.24
C ASN A 151 -14.09 -4.11 -6.84
N GLY A 152 -14.34 -3.83 -5.57
CA GLY A 152 -15.66 -3.57 -4.99
C GLY A 152 -15.58 -2.42 -3.97
N GLY A 153 -16.37 -2.47 -2.92
CA GLY A 153 -16.33 -1.51 -1.82
C GLY A 153 -16.38 -0.05 -2.27
N ALA A 154 -15.58 0.80 -1.65
CA ALA A 154 -15.46 2.21 -1.99
C ALA A 154 -14.74 2.45 -3.33
N HIS A 155 -13.99 1.47 -3.84
CA HIS A 155 -13.21 1.57 -5.08
C HIS A 155 -14.01 1.32 -6.37
N ALA A 156 -15.30 0.95 -6.26
CA ALA A 156 -16.16 0.67 -7.40
C ALA A 156 -17.63 1.02 -7.12
N THR A 157 -18.36 1.44 -8.15
CA THR A 157 -19.81 1.69 -8.09
C THR A 157 -20.61 0.44 -8.47
N ASN A 158 -20.21 -0.72 -7.94
CA ASN A 158 -20.84 -2.02 -8.21
C ASN A 158 -21.51 -2.57 -6.93
N THR A 159 -21.97 -3.82 -7.01
CA THR A 159 -22.76 -4.49 -5.95
C THR A 159 -21.94 -5.33 -4.96
N VAL A 160 -20.61 -5.27 -5.03
CA VAL A 160 -19.69 -6.05 -4.20
C VAL A 160 -19.29 -5.23 -2.96
N ASP A 161 -19.37 -5.81 -1.76
CA ASP A 161 -19.10 -5.08 -0.51
C ASP A 161 -17.62 -5.00 -0.16
N PHE A 162 -16.84 -6.07 -0.33
CA PHE A 162 -15.40 -6.05 -0.05
C PHE A 162 -14.64 -5.28 -1.15
N GLN A 163 -13.57 -4.63 -0.76
CA GLN A 163 -12.92 -3.60 -1.57
C GLN A 163 -12.03 -4.17 -2.68
N GLU A 164 -11.24 -5.24 -2.38
CA GLU A 164 -10.28 -5.77 -3.33
C GLU A 164 -10.19 -7.29 -3.29
N TYR A 165 -10.06 -7.87 -4.50
CA TYR A 165 -9.79 -9.29 -4.71
C TYR A 165 -8.50 -9.42 -5.48
N MET A 166 -7.47 -9.89 -4.79
CA MET A 166 -6.10 -9.95 -5.29
C MET A 166 -5.68 -11.36 -5.64
N VAL A 167 -4.81 -11.47 -6.63
CA VAL A 167 -4.08 -12.71 -6.95
C VAL A 167 -2.63 -12.59 -6.53
N ILE A 168 -2.08 -13.68 -5.98
CA ILE A 168 -0.73 -13.78 -5.46
C ILE A 168 -0.03 -14.95 -6.15
N PRO A 169 1.04 -14.72 -6.96
CA PRO A 169 1.75 -15.74 -7.71
C PRO A 169 2.75 -16.51 -6.83
N VAL A 170 2.23 -17.35 -5.93
CA VAL A 170 3.01 -18.10 -4.93
C VAL A 170 3.90 -19.17 -5.55
N GLY A 171 3.55 -19.70 -6.72
CA GLY A 171 4.29 -20.74 -7.43
C GLY A 171 5.29 -20.21 -8.45
N ALA A 172 5.46 -18.91 -8.58
CA ALA A 172 6.42 -18.31 -9.51
C ALA A 172 7.88 -18.53 -9.03
N SER A 173 8.81 -18.65 -9.97
CA SER A 173 10.24 -18.81 -9.69
C SER A 173 11.02 -17.51 -9.62
N SER A 174 10.39 -16.38 -10.02
CA SER A 174 10.99 -15.05 -10.05
C SER A 174 9.88 -14.00 -10.00
N PHE A 175 10.24 -12.74 -9.74
CA PHE A 175 9.28 -11.64 -9.79
C PHE A 175 8.69 -11.47 -11.20
N ALA A 176 9.55 -11.54 -12.23
CA ALA A 176 9.12 -11.42 -13.63
C ALA A 176 8.08 -12.49 -14.01
N GLU A 177 8.30 -13.76 -13.60
CA GLU A 177 7.33 -14.83 -13.79
C GLU A 177 6.04 -14.58 -13.01
N GLY A 178 6.13 -14.12 -11.77
CA GLY A 178 4.96 -13.77 -10.97
C GLY A 178 4.13 -12.66 -11.60
N LEU A 179 4.77 -11.61 -12.11
CA LEU A 179 4.10 -10.53 -12.82
C LEU A 179 3.44 -11.02 -14.12
N ARG A 180 4.11 -11.89 -14.91
CA ARG A 180 3.55 -12.52 -16.09
C ARG A 180 2.28 -13.31 -15.77
N MET A 181 2.36 -14.17 -14.74
CA MET A 181 1.21 -14.97 -14.29
C MET A 181 0.01 -14.08 -13.94
N GLY A 182 0.23 -13.02 -13.16
CA GLY A 182 -0.82 -12.07 -12.79
C GLY A 182 -1.42 -11.35 -14.00
N ALA A 183 -0.60 -10.90 -14.94
CA ALA A 183 -1.07 -10.25 -16.17
C ALA A 183 -1.90 -11.20 -17.05
N GLU A 184 -1.50 -12.47 -17.17
CA GLU A 184 -2.26 -13.47 -17.91
C GLU A 184 -3.62 -13.77 -17.24
N VAL A 185 -3.67 -13.84 -15.91
CA VAL A 185 -4.92 -14.00 -15.16
C VAL A 185 -5.80 -12.77 -15.33
N PHE A 186 -5.25 -11.55 -15.29
CA PHE A 186 -5.99 -10.31 -15.55
C PHE A 186 -6.65 -10.34 -16.92
N HIS A 187 -5.94 -10.76 -17.97
CA HIS A 187 -6.51 -10.89 -19.32
C HIS A 187 -7.53 -12.03 -19.43
N ALA A 188 -7.33 -13.13 -18.71
CA ALA A 188 -8.29 -14.23 -18.63
C ALA A 188 -9.57 -13.78 -17.93
N LEU A 189 -9.46 -13.00 -16.85
CA LEU A 189 -10.60 -12.41 -16.13
C LEU A 189 -11.43 -11.51 -17.07
N LYS A 190 -10.78 -10.67 -17.88
CA LYS A 190 -11.49 -9.88 -18.89
C LYS A 190 -12.35 -10.76 -19.82
N LYS A 191 -11.80 -11.88 -20.29
CA LYS A 191 -12.52 -12.82 -21.17
C LYS A 191 -13.69 -13.51 -20.43
N VAL A 192 -13.52 -13.84 -19.14
CA VAL A 192 -14.60 -14.39 -18.30
C VAL A 192 -15.74 -13.38 -18.17
N LEU A 193 -15.43 -12.13 -17.83
CA LEU A 193 -16.43 -11.06 -17.66
C LEU A 193 -17.18 -10.78 -18.95
N VAL A 194 -16.49 -10.66 -20.09
CA VAL A 194 -17.12 -10.50 -21.41
C VAL A 194 -18.06 -11.67 -21.72
N GLY A 195 -17.63 -12.92 -21.49
CA GLY A 195 -18.45 -14.12 -21.69
C GLY A 195 -19.72 -14.14 -20.83
N ARG A 196 -19.66 -13.53 -19.64
CA ARG A 196 -20.80 -13.36 -18.72
C ARG A 196 -21.62 -12.09 -19.01
N LYS A 197 -21.27 -11.29 -20.02
CA LYS A 197 -21.85 -9.98 -20.35
C LYS A 197 -21.77 -8.97 -19.22
N LEU A 198 -20.70 -9.02 -18.42
CA LEU A 198 -20.41 -8.12 -17.33
C LEU A 198 -19.45 -6.99 -17.77
N SER A 199 -19.45 -5.88 -17.01
CA SER A 199 -18.56 -4.74 -17.26
C SER A 199 -17.10 -5.14 -17.19
N THR A 200 -16.27 -4.59 -18.07
CA THR A 200 -14.82 -4.65 -18.04
C THR A 200 -14.20 -3.28 -17.83
N GLY A 201 -14.96 -2.31 -17.33
CA GLY A 201 -14.45 -1.06 -16.82
C GLY A 201 -13.58 -1.33 -15.59
N VAL A 202 -12.52 -0.53 -15.43
CA VAL A 202 -11.57 -0.67 -14.30
C VAL A 202 -11.80 0.42 -13.27
N GLY A 203 -11.57 0.08 -12.01
CA GLY A 203 -11.57 1.01 -10.88
C GLY A 203 -10.27 1.82 -10.77
N ASP A 204 -10.15 2.59 -9.69
CA ASP A 204 -9.01 3.48 -9.44
C ASP A 204 -7.67 2.75 -9.40
N GLU A 205 -7.65 1.50 -9.00
CA GLU A 205 -6.45 0.66 -8.86
C GLU A 205 -6.21 -0.28 -10.05
N GLY A 206 -7.00 -0.15 -11.12
CA GLY A 206 -6.81 -0.88 -12.36
C GLY A 206 -7.46 -2.27 -12.41
N GLY A 207 -8.05 -2.76 -11.31
CA GLY A 207 -8.88 -3.98 -11.29
C GLY A 207 -10.24 -3.76 -11.95
N PHE A 208 -10.87 -4.82 -12.49
CA PHE A 208 -12.21 -4.73 -13.05
C PHE A 208 -13.28 -4.49 -11.98
N ALA A 209 -14.36 -3.82 -12.35
CA ALA A 209 -15.45 -3.46 -11.43
C ALA A 209 -16.81 -3.96 -11.95
N PRO A 210 -17.03 -5.29 -12.08
CA PRO A 210 -18.31 -5.84 -12.54
C PRO A 210 -19.35 -5.80 -11.43
N ASP A 211 -20.65 -5.78 -11.83
CA ASP A 211 -21.76 -6.09 -10.93
C ASP A 211 -21.84 -7.60 -10.72
N LEU A 212 -21.64 -8.04 -9.48
CA LEU A 212 -21.72 -9.44 -9.07
C LEU A 212 -22.74 -9.58 -7.93
N LYS A 213 -23.26 -10.79 -7.71
CA LYS A 213 -24.34 -11.02 -6.74
C LYS A 213 -23.87 -11.02 -5.30
N SER A 214 -22.58 -11.29 -5.08
CA SER A 214 -22.00 -11.41 -3.73
C SER A 214 -20.47 -11.36 -3.79
N ASP A 215 -19.85 -11.14 -2.64
CA ASP A 215 -18.39 -11.24 -2.45
C ASP A 215 -17.87 -12.65 -2.79
N GLU A 216 -18.66 -13.69 -2.48
CA GLU A 216 -18.30 -15.07 -2.83
C GLU A 216 -18.33 -15.32 -4.34
N GLU A 217 -19.23 -14.68 -5.10
CA GLU A 217 -19.21 -14.74 -6.56
C GLU A 217 -17.95 -14.07 -7.11
N ALA A 218 -17.48 -12.97 -6.50
CA ALA A 218 -16.23 -12.33 -6.89
C ALA A 218 -15.03 -13.27 -6.73
N ILE A 219 -14.92 -13.97 -5.59
CA ILE A 219 -13.91 -15.02 -5.38
C ILE A 219 -13.97 -16.07 -6.48
N ASN A 220 -15.17 -16.60 -6.77
CA ASN A 220 -15.34 -17.66 -7.76
C ASN A 220 -15.00 -17.20 -9.19
N VAL A 221 -15.30 -15.95 -9.56
CA VAL A 221 -14.95 -15.38 -10.88
C VAL A 221 -13.43 -15.22 -11.02
N VAL A 222 -12.73 -14.83 -9.96
CA VAL A 222 -11.26 -14.76 -9.95
C VAL A 222 -10.66 -16.17 -10.07
N LEU A 223 -11.17 -17.17 -9.35
CA LEU A 223 -10.71 -18.56 -9.48
C LEU A 223 -10.95 -19.13 -10.87
N GLU A 224 -12.09 -18.84 -11.50
CA GLU A 224 -12.36 -19.21 -12.90
C GLU A 224 -11.33 -18.59 -13.84
N ALA A 225 -10.94 -17.33 -13.60
CA ALA A 225 -9.92 -16.66 -14.40
C ALA A 225 -8.54 -17.30 -14.26
N ILE A 226 -8.13 -17.70 -13.03
CA ILE A 226 -6.88 -18.42 -12.77
C ILE A 226 -6.84 -19.73 -13.58
N VAL A 227 -7.91 -20.53 -13.49
CA VAL A 227 -8.01 -21.81 -14.24
C VAL A 227 -8.02 -21.56 -15.75
N LYS A 228 -8.73 -20.54 -16.22
CA LYS A 228 -8.80 -20.18 -17.65
C LYS A 228 -7.47 -19.67 -18.20
N ALA A 229 -6.62 -19.08 -17.35
CA ALA A 229 -5.26 -18.71 -17.69
C ALA A 229 -4.30 -19.92 -17.75
N GLY A 230 -4.74 -21.11 -17.33
CA GLY A 230 -3.95 -22.34 -17.33
C GLY A 230 -3.22 -22.64 -16.02
N TYR A 231 -3.52 -21.88 -14.97
CA TYR A 231 -2.89 -22.02 -13.65
C TYR A 231 -3.76 -22.79 -12.65
N LYS A 232 -3.14 -23.31 -11.61
CA LYS A 232 -3.79 -24.09 -10.55
C LYS A 232 -3.95 -23.21 -9.31
N PRO A 233 -5.22 -22.87 -8.90
CA PRO A 233 -5.48 -22.18 -7.65
C PRO A 233 -4.89 -22.96 -6.45
N GLY A 234 -4.29 -22.21 -5.52
CA GLY A 234 -3.65 -22.77 -4.32
C GLY A 234 -2.25 -23.35 -4.52
N LYS A 235 -1.82 -23.56 -5.78
CA LYS A 235 -0.49 -24.05 -6.11
C LYS A 235 0.36 -23.01 -6.86
N ASP A 236 -0.19 -22.48 -7.95
CA ASP A 236 0.50 -21.49 -8.79
C ASP A 236 0.12 -20.07 -8.33
N LEU A 237 -1.17 -19.83 -8.08
CA LEU A 237 -1.67 -18.59 -7.51
C LEU A 237 -2.63 -18.85 -6.34
N CYS A 238 -2.49 -18.03 -5.30
CA CYS A 238 -3.43 -17.89 -4.20
C CYS A 238 -4.22 -16.58 -4.30
N LEU A 239 -5.16 -16.39 -3.39
CA LEU A 239 -5.97 -15.19 -3.28
C LEU A 239 -5.60 -14.40 -2.04
N ALA A 240 -5.78 -13.07 -2.12
CA ALA A 240 -5.89 -12.21 -0.96
C ALA A 240 -7.13 -11.31 -1.09
N LEU A 241 -7.64 -10.88 0.05
CA LEU A 241 -8.78 -9.98 0.17
C LEU A 241 -8.37 -8.73 0.93
N ASP A 242 -8.87 -7.58 0.48
CA ASP A 242 -8.99 -6.38 1.30
C ASP A 242 -10.48 -6.14 1.53
N CYS A 243 -10.90 -6.30 2.78
CA CYS A 243 -12.31 -6.20 3.14
C CYS A 243 -12.74 -4.76 3.44
N ALA A 244 -11.80 -3.89 3.81
CA ALA A 244 -12.06 -2.51 4.26
C ALA A 244 -13.23 -2.45 5.25
N SER A 245 -13.22 -3.33 6.26
CA SER A 245 -14.39 -3.61 7.11
C SER A 245 -14.82 -2.42 7.97
N SER A 246 -13.99 -1.38 8.10
CA SER A 246 -14.39 -0.11 8.74
C SER A 246 -15.57 0.55 8.02
N GLU A 247 -15.65 0.44 6.68
CA GLU A 247 -16.76 0.95 5.86
C GLU A 247 -18.09 0.20 6.08
N LEU A 248 -18.01 -1.04 6.54
CA LEU A 248 -19.17 -1.88 6.81
C LEU A 248 -19.66 -1.78 8.27
N TYR A 249 -18.83 -1.25 9.18
CA TYR A 249 -19.06 -1.35 10.61
C TYR A 249 -20.00 -0.27 11.15
N ASP A 250 -21.14 -0.67 11.71
CA ASP A 250 -21.98 0.19 12.51
C ASP A 250 -21.51 0.15 13.97
N ARG A 251 -20.81 1.21 14.41
CA ARG A 251 -20.24 1.31 15.77
C ARG A 251 -21.32 1.25 16.87
N LYS A 252 -22.58 1.68 16.59
CA LYS A 252 -23.68 1.68 17.58
C LYS A 252 -24.28 0.29 17.73
N ALA A 253 -24.54 -0.38 16.61
CA ALA A 253 -25.09 -1.73 16.59
C ALA A 253 -24.02 -2.80 16.84
N LYS A 254 -22.73 -2.48 16.75
CA LYS A 254 -21.59 -3.41 16.72
C LYS A 254 -21.78 -4.51 15.69
N GLN A 255 -22.17 -4.13 14.48
CA GLN A 255 -22.44 -5.05 13.37
C GLN A 255 -21.82 -4.58 12.07
N TYR A 256 -21.40 -5.50 11.24
CA TYR A 256 -20.95 -5.31 9.88
C TYR A 256 -22.13 -5.44 8.93
N VAL A 257 -22.45 -4.36 8.21
CA VAL A 257 -23.65 -4.24 7.37
C VAL A 257 -23.26 -4.20 5.90
N PHE A 258 -23.64 -5.22 5.17
CA PHE A 258 -23.35 -5.41 3.74
C PHE A 258 -24.37 -4.64 2.88
N LYS A 259 -24.11 -3.35 2.66
CA LYS A 259 -25.08 -2.42 2.06
C LYS A 259 -25.28 -2.61 0.56
N LYS A 260 -24.24 -3.11 -0.13
CA LYS A 260 -24.24 -3.26 -1.59
C LYS A 260 -24.87 -4.57 -2.04
N SER A 261 -24.44 -5.68 -1.48
CA SER A 261 -25.00 -7.01 -1.78
C SER A 261 -26.34 -7.26 -1.09
N GLY A 262 -26.65 -6.52 -0.02
CA GLY A 262 -27.83 -6.78 0.81
C GLY A 262 -27.71 -8.05 1.65
N ALA A 263 -26.52 -8.60 1.82
CA ALA A 263 -26.30 -9.77 2.66
C ALA A 263 -26.63 -9.46 4.13
N LYS A 264 -26.93 -10.51 4.91
CA LYS A 264 -27.30 -10.37 6.32
C LYS A 264 -26.16 -9.74 7.11
N ALA A 265 -26.47 -8.73 7.93
CA ALA A 265 -25.52 -8.13 8.85
C ALA A 265 -24.94 -9.18 9.82
N ARG A 266 -23.70 -8.99 10.23
CA ARG A 266 -22.93 -9.90 11.08
C ARG A 266 -22.31 -9.13 12.24
N ASP A 267 -22.24 -9.75 13.40
CA ASP A 267 -21.35 -9.34 14.48
C ASP A 267 -19.92 -9.86 14.24
N ALA A 268 -18.98 -9.57 15.12
CA ALA A 268 -17.59 -10.04 15.02
C ALA A 268 -17.50 -11.57 14.91
N GLN A 269 -18.26 -12.32 15.70
CA GLN A 269 -18.30 -13.78 15.61
C GLN A 269 -18.82 -14.26 14.25
N GLY A 270 -19.80 -13.57 13.69
CA GLY A 270 -20.32 -13.84 12.34
C GLY A 270 -19.32 -13.58 11.24
N MET A 271 -18.44 -12.56 11.38
CA MET A 271 -17.33 -12.31 10.47
C MET A 271 -16.26 -13.40 10.59
N VAL A 272 -15.87 -13.77 11.80
CA VAL A 272 -14.93 -14.89 12.03
C VAL A 272 -15.42 -16.16 11.33
N LYS A 273 -16.69 -16.53 11.52
CA LYS A 273 -17.27 -17.72 10.88
C LYS A 273 -17.29 -17.65 9.35
N LEU A 274 -17.48 -16.45 8.79
CA LEU A 274 -17.40 -16.22 7.34
C LEU A 274 -16.00 -16.54 6.84
N PHE A 275 -14.98 -15.93 7.45
CA PHE A 275 -13.58 -16.12 7.03
C PHE A 275 -13.10 -17.56 7.29
N GLU A 276 -13.45 -18.19 8.41
CA GLU A 276 -13.16 -19.61 8.65
C GLU A 276 -13.75 -20.52 7.56
N GLY A 277 -14.98 -20.23 7.13
CA GLY A 277 -15.65 -20.96 6.05
C GLY A 277 -14.92 -20.79 4.72
N TRP A 278 -14.54 -19.57 4.37
CA TRP A 278 -13.84 -19.27 3.13
C TRP A 278 -12.41 -19.83 3.10
N LEU A 279 -11.68 -19.76 4.21
CA LEU A 279 -10.32 -20.33 4.30
C LEU A 279 -10.30 -21.86 4.18
N LYS A 280 -11.42 -22.55 4.48
CA LYS A 280 -11.56 -24.00 4.24
C LYS A 280 -11.89 -24.35 2.78
N GLN A 281 -12.52 -23.42 2.08
CA GLN A 281 -13.07 -23.64 0.73
C GLN A 281 -12.20 -23.06 -0.38
N TYR A 282 -11.52 -21.95 -0.12
CA TYR A 282 -10.78 -21.18 -1.10
C TYR A 282 -9.32 -21.03 -0.71
N PRO A 283 -8.40 -20.93 -1.68
CA PRO A 283 -6.98 -20.76 -1.41
C PRO A 283 -6.64 -19.29 -1.06
N ILE A 284 -7.29 -18.76 -0.02
CA ILE A 284 -7.04 -17.43 0.51
C ILE A 284 -5.89 -17.53 1.51
N VAL A 285 -4.85 -16.72 1.34
CA VAL A 285 -3.65 -16.72 2.20
C VAL A 285 -3.48 -15.41 2.97
N SER A 286 -4.22 -14.35 2.60
CA SER A 286 -4.13 -13.05 3.25
C SER A 286 -5.50 -12.36 3.28
N ILE A 287 -5.83 -11.73 4.42
CA ILE A 287 -7.03 -10.93 4.63
C ILE A 287 -6.58 -9.60 5.26
N GLU A 288 -6.79 -8.51 4.54
CA GLU A 288 -6.56 -7.14 4.99
C GLU A 288 -7.85 -6.56 5.53
N ASP A 289 -7.75 -5.87 6.67
CA ASP A 289 -8.85 -5.21 7.37
C ASP A 289 -10.12 -6.05 7.45
N GLY A 290 -9.95 -7.32 7.88
CA GLY A 290 -11.05 -8.26 8.08
C GLY A 290 -12.03 -7.85 9.18
N MET A 291 -11.62 -6.92 10.05
CA MET A 291 -12.42 -6.24 11.07
C MET A 291 -12.21 -4.74 10.98
N SER A 292 -13.12 -3.97 11.60
CA SER A 292 -13.01 -2.51 11.68
C SER A 292 -11.84 -2.07 12.57
N GLU A 293 -11.19 -0.94 12.25
CA GLU A 293 -10.19 -0.27 13.09
C GLU A 293 -10.69 0.05 14.51
N ALA A 294 -12.01 0.17 14.68
CA ALA A 294 -12.66 0.42 15.96
C ALA A 294 -13.01 -0.87 16.75
N ASP A 295 -12.88 -2.05 16.15
CA ASP A 295 -13.30 -3.34 16.76
C ASP A 295 -12.08 -4.20 17.13
N TRP A 296 -11.27 -3.74 18.08
CA TRP A 296 -10.09 -4.47 18.55
C TRP A 296 -10.40 -5.84 19.13
N ASP A 297 -11.53 -5.97 19.83
CA ASP A 297 -12.00 -7.28 20.36
C ASP A 297 -12.34 -8.23 19.20
N GLY A 298 -13.00 -7.74 18.16
CA GLY A 298 -13.27 -8.51 16.94
C GLY A 298 -11.99 -8.92 16.22
N TRP A 299 -11.01 -8.03 16.12
CA TRP A 299 -9.70 -8.34 15.58
C TRP A 299 -8.98 -9.44 16.36
N LYS A 300 -9.01 -9.37 17.68
CA LYS A 300 -8.42 -10.41 18.52
C LYS A 300 -9.10 -11.76 18.30
N LEU A 301 -10.44 -11.78 18.24
CA LEU A 301 -11.20 -13.01 17.93
C LEU A 301 -10.82 -13.59 16.57
N LEU A 302 -10.66 -12.74 15.54
CA LEU A 302 -10.25 -13.18 14.22
C LEU A 302 -8.81 -13.74 14.24
N THR A 303 -7.89 -13.06 14.92
CA THR A 303 -6.50 -13.49 15.01
C THR A 303 -6.38 -14.84 15.69
N ASP A 304 -7.07 -15.05 16.80
CA ASP A 304 -7.07 -16.32 17.52
C ASP A 304 -7.69 -17.47 16.69
N ALA A 305 -8.67 -17.17 15.84
CA ALA A 305 -9.34 -18.19 15.04
C ALA A 305 -8.56 -18.62 13.80
N VAL A 306 -7.88 -17.70 13.12
CA VAL A 306 -7.31 -17.96 11.79
C VAL A 306 -5.86 -17.47 11.60
N GLY A 307 -5.28 -16.73 12.53
CA GLY A 307 -3.97 -16.12 12.38
C GLY A 307 -2.79 -17.08 12.17
N GLU A 308 -2.91 -18.34 12.63
CA GLU A 308 -1.87 -19.36 12.38
C GLU A 308 -1.84 -19.89 10.94
N ARG A 309 -2.88 -19.66 10.16
CA ARG A 309 -3.04 -20.21 8.78
C ARG A 309 -3.35 -19.16 7.72
N CYS A 310 -3.47 -17.90 8.12
CA CYS A 310 -3.77 -16.80 7.23
C CYS A 310 -3.05 -15.53 7.69
N GLN A 311 -2.44 -14.84 6.76
CA GLN A 311 -1.92 -13.51 7.02
C GLN A 311 -3.09 -12.55 7.27
N LEU A 312 -3.08 -11.88 8.42
CA LEU A 312 -4.05 -10.86 8.80
C LEU A 312 -3.37 -9.50 8.81
N VAL A 313 -3.69 -8.68 7.82
CA VAL A 313 -3.03 -7.40 7.59
C VAL A 313 -3.85 -6.27 8.19
N GLY A 314 -3.26 -5.50 9.11
CA GLY A 314 -3.85 -4.25 9.61
C GLY A 314 -3.42 -3.07 8.73
N ASP A 315 -4.37 -2.46 8.00
CA ASP A 315 -4.24 -1.19 7.29
C ASP A 315 -4.75 -0.05 8.18
N ASP A 316 -6.05 0.19 8.22
CA ASP A 316 -6.67 1.22 9.06
C ASP A 316 -6.41 0.95 10.56
N LEU A 317 -6.24 -0.31 10.95
CA LEU A 317 -5.92 -0.70 12.30
C LEU A 317 -4.60 -0.11 12.81
N PHE A 318 -3.57 -0.04 11.96
CA PHE A 318 -2.22 0.36 12.35
C PHE A 318 -1.77 1.68 11.72
N VAL A 319 -2.33 2.09 10.60
CA VAL A 319 -2.02 3.33 9.86
C VAL A 319 -0.52 3.64 9.74
N THR A 320 0.31 2.60 9.59
CA THR A 320 1.78 2.68 9.53
C THR A 320 2.39 3.34 10.79
N ASN A 321 1.66 3.36 11.91
CA ASN A 321 2.04 4.05 13.15
C ASN A 321 2.55 3.05 14.20
N THR A 322 3.75 3.32 14.73
CA THR A 322 4.41 2.46 15.74
C THR A 322 3.63 2.32 17.04
N GLU A 323 2.86 3.33 17.46
CA GLU A 323 2.04 3.25 18.68
C GLU A 323 0.90 2.23 18.53
N PHE A 324 0.17 2.27 17.39
CA PHE A 324 -0.89 1.30 17.11
C PHE A 324 -0.33 -0.09 16.84
N LEU A 325 0.81 -0.18 16.13
CA LEU A 325 1.48 -1.45 15.91
C LEU A 325 1.96 -2.07 17.24
N ALA A 326 2.57 -1.30 18.14
CA ALA A 326 2.99 -1.77 19.46
C ALA A 326 1.79 -2.34 20.24
N LYS A 327 0.64 -1.65 20.23
CA LYS A 327 -0.59 -2.15 20.84
C LYS A 327 -1.03 -3.49 20.22
N GLY A 328 -0.98 -3.62 18.89
CA GLY A 328 -1.31 -4.87 18.19
C GLY A 328 -0.40 -6.02 18.60
N ILE A 329 0.90 -5.76 18.67
CA ILE A 329 1.92 -6.72 19.12
C ILE A 329 1.65 -7.16 20.57
N GLU A 330 1.43 -6.20 21.48
CA GLU A 330 1.16 -6.48 22.89
C GLU A 330 -0.11 -7.32 23.11
N THR A 331 -1.14 -7.06 22.34
CA THR A 331 -2.44 -7.76 22.44
C THR A 331 -2.51 -9.03 21.59
N GLY A 332 -1.51 -9.31 20.76
CA GLY A 332 -1.52 -10.44 19.80
C GLY A 332 -2.63 -10.30 18.77
N THR A 333 -2.76 -9.11 18.18
CA THR A 333 -3.82 -8.73 17.22
C THR A 333 -3.23 -8.51 15.85
N ALA A 334 -3.77 -9.18 14.81
CA ALA A 334 -3.20 -9.29 13.46
C ALA A 334 -1.85 -10.04 13.47
N ASN A 335 -1.17 -10.16 12.34
CA ASN A 335 0.18 -10.72 12.21
C ASN A 335 0.97 -10.08 11.06
N ALA A 336 0.41 -9.04 10.45
CA ALA A 336 1.07 -8.25 9.41
C ALA A 336 0.56 -6.80 9.44
N ILE A 337 1.40 -5.88 8.95
CA ILE A 337 1.06 -4.47 8.79
C ILE A 337 1.06 -4.09 7.31
N LEU A 338 0.08 -3.30 6.88
CA LEU A 338 0.16 -2.58 5.60
C LEU A 338 0.97 -1.29 5.81
N VAL A 339 1.94 -1.06 4.96
CA VAL A 339 2.85 0.09 5.07
C VAL A 339 2.57 1.07 3.94
N LYS A 340 1.98 2.20 4.28
CA LYS A 340 1.67 3.31 3.39
C LYS A 340 2.46 4.55 3.84
N VAL A 341 3.46 4.94 3.08
CA VAL A 341 4.39 6.03 3.45
C VAL A 341 3.69 7.34 3.83
N ASN A 342 2.54 7.64 3.21
CA ASN A 342 1.80 8.88 3.48
C ASN A 342 0.87 8.81 4.71
N GLN A 343 0.57 7.61 5.25
CA GLN A 343 -0.20 7.47 6.49
C GLN A 343 0.57 8.00 7.70
N ILE A 344 1.89 7.88 7.67
CA ILE A 344 2.77 8.38 8.73
C ILE A 344 3.52 9.64 8.32
N GLY A 345 4.01 9.75 7.07
CA GLY A 345 4.46 11.00 6.46
C GLY A 345 5.95 11.30 6.52
N SER A 346 6.81 10.35 6.91
CA SER A 346 8.27 10.40 6.73
C SER A 346 8.86 9.03 6.46
N ILE A 347 10.02 8.98 5.84
CA ILE A 347 10.72 7.72 5.55
C ILE A 347 11.28 7.12 6.84
N THR A 348 11.80 7.93 7.75
CA THR A 348 12.31 7.44 9.05
C THR A 348 11.21 6.71 9.83
N GLU A 349 10.05 7.33 10.04
CA GLU A 349 8.94 6.69 10.77
C GLU A 349 8.40 5.45 10.03
N THR A 350 8.41 5.47 8.69
CA THR A 350 8.04 4.30 7.87
C THR A 350 8.99 3.13 8.12
N LEU A 351 10.30 3.37 8.12
CA LEU A 351 11.32 2.35 8.39
C LEU A 351 11.25 1.85 9.84
N GLU A 352 10.98 2.72 10.80
CA GLU A 352 10.76 2.34 12.21
C GLU A 352 9.56 1.40 12.37
N ALA A 353 8.45 1.65 11.67
CA ALA A 353 7.30 0.76 11.70
C ALA A 353 7.60 -0.62 11.08
N ILE A 354 8.32 -0.66 9.96
CA ILE A 354 8.75 -1.92 9.32
C ILE A 354 9.69 -2.71 10.24
N GLU A 355 10.66 -2.04 10.86
CA GLU A 355 11.61 -2.69 11.77
C GLU A 355 10.93 -3.21 13.03
N MET A 356 10.00 -2.44 13.62
CA MET A 356 9.20 -2.89 14.75
C MET A 356 8.38 -4.14 14.41
N ALA A 357 7.71 -4.15 13.24
CA ALA A 357 6.96 -5.31 12.75
C ALA A 357 7.88 -6.54 12.64
N ARG A 358 9.02 -6.37 11.96
CA ARG A 358 10.02 -7.43 11.75
C ARG A 358 10.56 -8.01 13.07
N ALA A 359 10.89 -7.15 14.03
CA ALA A 359 11.40 -7.55 15.34
C ALA A 359 10.37 -8.36 16.16
N ALA A 360 9.08 -8.12 15.93
CA ALA A 360 7.97 -8.83 16.57
C ALA A 360 7.49 -10.06 15.80
N GLY A 361 8.08 -10.39 14.64
CA GLY A 361 7.65 -11.48 13.78
C GLY A 361 6.41 -11.20 12.95
N TYR A 362 5.98 -9.93 12.86
CA TYR A 362 4.94 -9.48 11.92
C TYR A 362 5.52 -9.28 10.53
N LEU A 363 4.72 -9.62 9.52
CA LEU A 363 5.06 -9.33 8.13
C LEU A 363 4.72 -7.89 7.78
N SER A 364 5.39 -7.35 6.75
CA SER A 364 5.10 -6.03 6.20
C SER A 364 4.70 -6.14 4.74
N VAL A 365 3.65 -5.45 4.35
CA VAL A 365 3.21 -5.33 2.96
C VAL A 365 3.38 -3.88 2.53
N ILE A 366 4.33 -3.59 1.64
CA ILE A 366 4.51 -2.23 1.11
C ILE A 366 3.36 -1.92 0.15
N SER A 367 2.69 -0.80 0.37
CA SER A 367 1.43 -0.51 -0.31
C SER A 367 1.43 0.85 -1.01
N HIS A 368 0.72 0.88 -2.14
CA HIS A 368 0.29 2.10 -2.82
C HIS A 368 -0.90 2.77 -2.11
N ARG A 369 -1.42 3.83 -2.70
CA ARG A 369 -2.73 4.40 -2.36
C ARG A 369 -3.64 4.41 -3.61
N SER A 370 -4.93 4.70 -3.40
CA SER A 370 -5.90 4.83 -4.50
C SER A 370 -5.56 5.97 -5.46
N GLY A 371 -5.07 7.09 -4.96
CA GLY A 371 -4.48 8.18 -5.77
C GLY A 371 -2.97 8.06 -5.82
N GLU A 372 -2.45 7.63 -6.95
CA GLU A 372 -1.03 7.42 -7.20
C GLU A 372 -0.50 8.37 -8.28
N THR A 373 0.81 8.40 -8.41
CA THR A 373 1.53 9.04 -9.52
C THR A 373 2.40 8.01 -10.23
N GLU A 374 3.22 8.41 -11.19
CA GLU A 374 4.25 7.55 -11.79
C GLU A 374 5.46 7.33 -10.88
N ASP A 375 5.50 7.92 -9.68
CA ASP A 375 6.58 7.71 -8.71
C ASP A 375 6.71 6.24 -8.30
N THR A 376 7.94 5.74 -8.25
CA THR A 376 8.26 4.32 -8.01
C THR A 376 8.91 4.06 -6.67
N PHE A 377 8.96 5.04 -5.77
CA PHE A 377 9.66 4.95 -4.49
C PHE A 377 9.33 3.67 -3.70
N ILE A 378 8.05 3.29 -3.66
CA ILE A 378 7.61 2.11 -2.91
C ILE A 378 8.14 0.78 -3.48
N ALA A 379 8.50 0.72 -4.76
CA ALA A 379 9.15 -0.45 -5.35
C ALA A 379 10.58 -0.60 -4.80
N ASP A 380 11.34 0.48 -4.79
CA ASP A 380 12.68 0.52 -4.21
C ASP A 380 12.64 0.27 -2.69
N LEU A 381 11.64 0.83 -1.99
CA LEU A 381 11.43 0.61 -0.56
C LEU A 381 11.16 -0.87 -0.24
N ALA A 382 10.33 -1.54 -1.04
CA ALA A 382 10.00 -2.95 -0.81
C ALA A 382 11.23 -3.86 -0.91
N VAL A 383 12.10 -3.63 -1.89
CA VAL A 383 13.36 -4.39 -2.05
C VAL A 383 14.37 -3.97 -0.99
N GLY A 384 14.51 -2.65 -0.75
CA GLY A 384 15.47 -2.12 0.23
C GLY A 384 15.21 -2.65 1.64
N THR A 385 13.97 -2.69 2.08
CA THR A 385 13.61 -3.18 3.42
C THR A 385 13.54 -4.71 3.52
N GLY A 386 13.52 -5.42 2.38
CA GLY A 386 13.30 -6.86 2.35
C GLY A 386 11.91 -7.25 2.85
N ALA A 387 10.91 -6.38 2.74
CA ALA A 387 9.54 -6.60 3.22
C ALA A 387 8.90 -7.89 2.64
N GLY A 388 9.36 -8.32 1.46
CA GLY A 388 8.94 -9.57 0.82
C GLY A 388 7.56 -9.53 0.17
N GLN A 389 6.79 -8.44 0.32
CA GLN A 389 5.45 -8.28 -0.26
C GLN A 389 5.22 -6.84 -0.74
N ILE A 390 4.46 -6.69 -1.83
CA ILE A 390 4.01 -5.39 -2.33
C ILE A 390 2.57 -5.46 -2.83
N LYS A 391 1.74 -4.51 -2.39
CA LYS A 391 0.37 -4.29 -2.86
C LYS A 391 0.36 -2.98 -3.64
N THR A 392 0.37 -3.04 -4.98
CA THR A 392 0.46 -1.83 -5.81
C THR A 392 -0.52 -1.84 -7.00
N GLY A 393 -1.70 -2.40 -6.77
CA GLY A 393 -2.81 -2.41 -7.73
C GLY A 393 -2.71 -3.51 -8.78
N SER A 394 -3.41 -3.32 -9.88
CA SER A 394 -3.53 -4.28 -10.96
C SER A 394 -2.39 -4.18 -11.98
N ALA A 395 -2.33 -5.14 -12.91
CA ALA A 395 -1.45 -5.11 -14.08
C ALA A 395 -1.97 -4.15 -15.18
N SER A 396 -2.62 -3.07 -14.80
CA SER A 396 -3.13 -2.03 -15.71
C SER A 396 -3.09 -0.66 -15.04
N ARG A 397 -3.13 0.42 -15.82
CA ARG A 397 -2.89 1.84 -15.45
C ARG A 397 -1.43 2.12 -15.14
N THR A 398 -0.88 3.16 -15.76
CA THR A 398 0.56 3.49 -15.69
C THR A 398 1.02 3.78 -14.26
N ASP A 399 0.19 4.41 -13.45
CA ASP A 399 0.43 4.69 -12.04
C ASP A 399 0.69 3.43 -11.19
N ARG A 400 0.17 2.27 -11.60
CA ARG A 400 0.42 0.94 -11.00
C ARG A 400 1.59 0.24 -11.66
N VAL A 401 1.54 0.15 -13.00
CA VAL A 401 2.52 -0.56 -13.81
C VAL A 401 3.93 0.03 -13.66
N ALA A 402 4.06 1.34 -13.40
CA ALA A 402 5.35 1.98 -13.13
C ALA A 402 6.14 1.29 -12.01
N LYS A 403 5.47 0.90 -10.90
CA LYS A 403 6.08 0.21 -9.77
C LYS A 403 6.52 -1.21 -10.15
N TYR A 404 5.69 -1.94 -10.88
CA TYR A 404 6.05 -3.27 -11.40
C TYR A 404 7.22 -3.21 -12.37
N ASN A 405 7.24 -2.23 -13.28
CA ASN A 405 8.36 -2.04 -14.20
C ASN A 405 9.66 -1.68 -13.46
N GLN A 406 9.58 -0.92 -12.37
CA GLN A 406 10.74 -0.64 -11.54
C GLN A 406 11.26 -1.91 -10.87
N LEU A 407 10.38 -2.76 -10.35
CA LEU A 407 10.77 -4.05 -9.77
C LEU A 407 11.42 -4.98 -10.80
N LEU A 408 10.95 -4.98 -12.07
CA LEU A 408 11.62 -5.72 -13.15
C LEU A 408 13.05 -5.23 -13.38
N ARG A 409 13.28 -3.90 -13.37
CA ARG A 409 14.64 -3.34 -13.50
C ARG A 409 15.53 -3.74 -12.32
N ILE A 410 14.98 -3.70 -11.10
CA ILE A 410 15.73 -4.11 -9.91
C ILE A 410 16.08 -5.60 -9.97
N GLU A 411 15.15 -6.46 -10.40
CA GLU A 411 15.43 -7.88 -10.58
C GLU A 411 16.54 -8.12 -11.63
N GLU A 412 16.52 -7.39 -12.74
CA GLU A 412 17.57 -7.43 -13.77
C GLU A 412 18.93 -6.98 -13.20
N GLU A 413 18.98 -5.89 -12.41
CA GLU A 413 20.21 -5.41 -11.75
C GLU A 413 20.75 -6.42 -10.73
N LEU A 414 19.90 -7.12 -10.01
CA LEU A 414 20.27 -8.15 -9.04
C LEU A 414 20.79 -9.43 -9.75
N GLY A 415 20.23 -9.76 -10.90
CA GLY A 415 20.55 -10.96 -11.66
C GLY A 415 20.31 -12.24 -10.85
N ASP A 416 21.29 -13.11 -10.79
CA ASP A 416 21.25 -14.39 -10.07
C ASP A 416 21.20 -14.25 -8.53
N LYS A 417 21.37 -13.04 -8.00
CA LYS A 417 21.26 -12.75 -6.57
C LYS A 417 19.84 -12.41 -6.13
N ALA A 418 18.92 -12.18 -7.08
CA ALA A 418 17.52 -11.89 -6.76
C ALA A 418 16.89 -13.11 -6.07
N GLU A 419 16.27 -12.88 -4.92
CA GLU A 419 15.55 -13.91 -4.17
C GLU A 419 14.05 -13.60 -4.21
N TYR A 420 13.27 -14.50 -4.84
CA TYR A 420 11.82 -14.40 -4.85
C TYR A 420 11.23 -15.44 -3.89
N PRO A 421 10.64 -15.01 -2.76
CA PRO A 421 10.22 -15.94 -1.71
C PRO A 421 8.96 -16.76 -2.07
N GLY A 422 8.13 -16.29 -3.01
CA GLY A 422 6.93 -17.00 -3.44
C GLY A 422 6.03 -17.42 -2.29
N GLY A 423 5.60 -18.69 -2.30
CA GLY A 423 4.70 -19.24 -1.28
C GLY A 423 5.29 -19.32 0.12
N ALA A 424 6.62 -19.35 0.27
CA ALA A 424 7.27 -19.38 1.58
C ALA A 424 6.91 -18.14 2.43
N MET A 425 6.56 -17.01 1.79
CA MET A 425 6.06 -15.82 2.45
C MET A 425 4.77 -16.05 3.25
N PHE A 426 4.00 -17.06 2.86
CA PHE A 426 2.67 -17.40 3.43
C PHE A 426 2.69 -18.77 4.13
N GLY A 427 3.85 -19.35 4.38
CA GLY A 427 4.00 -20.67 5.00
C GLY A 427 3.58 -21.86 4.11
N LEU A 428 3.61 -21.69 2.79
CA LEU A 428 3.23 -22.72 1.80
C LEU A 428 4.44 -23.52 1.30
#